data_9f37bb4daf9c5da298d48e47284fcbc0
#
_entry.id   9f37bb4daf9c5da298d48e47284fcbc0
#
_cell.length_a   1.000
_cell.length_b   1.000
_cell.length_c   1.000
_cell.angle_alpha   90.00
_cell.angle_beta   90.00
_cell.angle_gamma   90.00
#
_symmetry.space_group_name_H-M   'P 1'
#
loop_
_entity.id
_entity.type
_entity.pdbx_description
1 polymer ?
#
loop_
_entity_poly.entity_id
_entity_poly.type
_entity_poly.pdbx_seq_one_letter_code
_entity_poly.pdbx_strand_id
1 'polypeptide(L)'
;MRLIQPIFASYSTRDTGLGEDNKIFNAWKEVNERVKKDMDLGVKEFLLFYIPEYKLGEKADTHRGNEGIDSHKFDQVCVTAASLARDIQPQCRLIVDVCLCSYTQDGHCCIVGDQEKTDKLLAMSARDIYTASGATVAPSDCQDNTVKNIRATKGGGIDIMSYSTKFRSTFYRGWRNAMKIAKGIHRPYQLDVHDREGAINRSIKYSNDGANELMVKPGITSLDLIKPIKEATGKPCGAYQTSGEWLGIGAPGSLEETYHIFKRAGADYMITYGARRLARHHRQ
;
A
#
# COMPACT_ATOMS: atom_id res chain seq x y z
N MET A 1 -17.86 -8.00 -1.16
CA MET A 1 -16.70 -7.09 -1.26
C MET A 1 -15.57 -7.67 -0.42
N ARG A 2 -14.38 -7.82 -0.97
CA ARG A 2 -13.20 -8.35 -0.24
C ARG A 2 -12.73 -7.34 0.81
N LEU A 3 -12.18 -7.84 1.92
CA LEU A 3 -11.60 -7.02 2.99
C LEU A 3 -10.09 -7.23 3.03
N ILE A 4 -9.33 -6.15 3.01
CA ILE A 4 -7.87 -6.16 3.06
C ILE A 4 -7.41 -5.45 4.33
N GLN A 5 -6.65 -6.15 5.18
CA GLN A 5 -6.06 -5.59 6.39
C GLN A 5 -4.66 -5.04 6.09
N PRO A 6 -4.43 -3.73 6.27
CA PRO A 6 -3.07 -3.19 6.23
C PRO A 6 -2.29 -3.66 7.47
N ILE A 7 -1.07 -4.11 7.23
CA ILE A 7 -0.11 -4.54 8.26
C ILE A 7 1.15 -3.70 8.12
N PHE A 8 1.64 -3.20 9.24
CA PHE A 8 2.85 -2.41 9.30
C PHE A 8 3.95 -3.20 9.98
N ALA A 9 5.06 -3.37 9.29
CA ALA A 9 6.23 -4.07 9.81
C ALA A 9 7.45 -3.16 9.83
N SER A 10 8.30 -3.32 10.83
CA SER A 10 9.56 -2.60 10.96
C SER A 10 10.55 -3.45 11.77
N TYR A 11 11.74 -2.92 11.99
CA TYR A 11 12.74 -3.50 12.89
C TYR A 11 12.27 -3.56 14.35
N SER A 12 11.43 -2.64 14.79
CA SER A 12 10.91 -2.57 16.17
C SER A 12 9.43 -2.27 16.22
N THR A 13 8.77 -2.78 17.26
CA THR A 13 7.36 -2.49 17.55
C THR A 13 7.18 -1.07 18.01
N ARG A 14 6.17 -0.39 17.44
CA ARG A 14 5.84 1.00 17.78
C ARG A 14 4.32 1.25 17.68
N ASP A 15 3.83 2.17 18.50
CA ASP A 15 2.46 2.65 18.37
C ASP A 15 2.32 3.60 17.17
N THR A 16 1.20 3.51 16.48
CA THR A 16 0.85 4.37 15.34
C THR A 16 -0.15 5.45 15.68
N GLY A 17 -0.82 5.36 16.83
CA GLY A 17 -2.00 6.16 17.13
C GLY A 17 -3.25 5.77 16.32
N LEU A 18 -3.22 4.65 15.62
CA LEU A 18 -4.36 4.14 14.82
C LEU A 18 -5.17 3.06 15.54
N GLY A 19 -4.95 2.94 16.85
CA GLY A 19 -5.55 1.93 17.73
C GLY A 19 -4.65 0.73 17.95
N GLU A 20 -4.91 0.01 19.04
CA GLU A 20 -4.11 -1.12 19.52
C GLU A 20 -3.88 -2.18 18.44
N ASP A 21 -4.88 -2.41 17.61
CA ASP A 21 -4.84 -3.37 16.52
C ASP A 21 -3.97 -2.95 15.32
N ASN A 22 -3.47 -1.73 15.28
CA ASN A 22 -2.77 -1.16 14.12
C ASN A 22 -1.39 -0.60 14.47
N LYS A 23 -0.68 -1.29 15.36
CA LYS A 23 0.73 -1.01 15.66
C LYS A 23 1.64 -1.29 14.47
N ILE A 24 2.83 -0.71 14.49
CA ILE A 24 3.94 -1.20 13.69
C ILE A 24 4.52 -2.39 14.44
N PHE A 25 4.54 -3.55 13.81
CA PHE A 25 4.99 -4.80 14.41
C PHE A 25 6.44 -5.08 14.09
N ASN A 26 7.15 -5.70 15.03
CA ASN A 26 8.48 -6.22 14.75
C ASN A 26 8.39 -7.33 13.70
N ALA A 27 9.07 -7.13 12.57
CA ALA A 27 9.00 -8.03 11.42
C ALA A 27 9.53 -9.45 11.71
N TRP A 28 10.43 -9.58 12.66
CA TRP A 28 11.09 -10.84 13.00
C TRP A 28 10.38 -11.63 14.10
N LYS A 29 9.61 -10.96 14.95
CA LYS A 29 9.02 -11.57 16.15
C LYS A 29 7.49 -11.56 16.16
N GLU A 30 6.84 -10.50 15.64
CA GLU A 30 5.43 -10.25 15.93
C GLU A 30 4.53 -10.22 14.69
N VAL A 31 5.05 -9.86 13.51
CA VAL A 31 4.21 -9.62 12.32
C VAL A 31 3.47 -10.90 11.89
N ASN A 32 4.15 -12.04 11.91
CA ASN A 32 3.52 -13.31 11.53
C ASN A 32 2.45 -13.76 12.54
N GLU A 33 2.72 -13.59 13.83
CA GLU A 33 1.72 -13.88 14.88
C GLU A 33 0.48 -12.99 14.76
N ARG A 34 0.70 -11.71 14.43
CA ARG A 34 -0.40 -10.78 14.20
C ARG A 34 -1.25 -11.21 13.02
N VAL A 35 -0.64 -11.56 11.92
CA VAL A 35 -1.35 -12.00 10.70
C VAL A 35 -2.12 -13.29 10.96
N LYS A 36 -1.54 -14.28 11.64
CA LYS A 36 -2.23 -15.52 12.04
C LYS A 36 -3.48 -15.25 12.87
N LYS A 37 -3.39 -14.37 13.87
CA LYS A 37 -4.56 -13.96 14.67
C LYS A 37 -5.66 -13.32 13.82
N ASP A 38 -5.31 -12.55 12.80
CA ASP A 38 -6.29 -11.96 11.89
C ASP A 38 -6.92 -12.99 10.94
N MET A 39 -6.13 -13.97 10.48
CA MET A 39 -6.65 -15.11 9.71
C MET A 39 -7.69 -15.91 10.51
N ASP A 40 -7.45 -16.14 11.80
CA ASP A 40 -8.40 -16.81 12.70
C ASP A 40 -9.71 -16.02 12.85
N LEU A 41 -9.68 -14.70 12.71
CA LEU A 41 -10.86 -13.85 12.66
C LEU A 41 -11.53 -13.80 11.29
N GLY A 42 -10.92 -14.38 10.25
CA GLY A 42 -11.50 -14.49 8.90
C GLY A 42 -10.93 -13.53 7.87
N VAL A 43 -9.90 -12.78 8.19
CA VAL A 43 -9.20 -11.96 7.19
C VAL A 43 -8.51 -12.88 6.19
N LYS A 44 -8.65 -12.58 4.89
CA LYS A 44 -8.10 -13.37 3.80
C LYS A 44 -7.09 -12.63 2.93
N GLU A 45 -6.99 -11.31 3.08
CA GLU A 45 -6.07 -10.49 2.30
C GLU A 45 -5.36 -9.49 3.20
N PHE A 46 -4.03 -9.38 3.02
CA PHE A 46 -3.16 -8.52 3.82
C PHE A 46 -2.34 -7.61 2.92
N LEU A 47 -2.27 -6.32 3.27
CA LEU A 47 -1.41 -5.34 2.60
C LEU A 47 -0.27 -4.97 3.53
N LEU A 48 0.93 -5.46 3.23
CA LEU A 48 2.14 -5.22 4.01
C LEU A 48 2.77 -3.87 3.63
N PHE A 49 3.01 -3.06 4.63
CA PHE A 49 3.89 -1.88 4.57
C PHE A 49 5.13 -2.16 5.40
N TYR A 50 6.30 -2.07 4.79
CA TYR A 50 7.56 -2.20 5.50
C TYR A 50 8.22 -0.83 5.72
N ILE A 51 8.67 -0.60 6.95
CA ILE A 51 9.32 0.63 7.37
C ILE A 51 10.78 0.31 7.70
N PRO A 52 11.74 0.70 6.87
CA PRO A 52 13.14 0.41 7.11
C PRO A 52 13.65 1.12 8.38
N GLU A 53 14.66 0.55 9.00
CA GLU A 53 15.32 1.16 10.16
C GLU A 53 16.06 2.43 9.78
N TYR A 54 16.72 2.39 8.62
CA TYR A 54 17.54 3.48 8.09
C TYR A 54 17.02 3.93 6.73
N LYS A 55 17.13 5.21 6.47
CA LYS A 55 16.76 5.81 5.19
C LYS A 55 17.94 5.83 4.21
N LEU A 56 17.65 6.05 2.93
CA LEU A 56 18.66 6.20 1.89
C LEU A 56 19.65 7.32 2.28
N GLY A 57 20.95 7.04 2.23
CA GLY A 57 22.01 8.00 2.57
C GLY A 57 22.31 8.15 4.06
N GLU A 58 21.69 7.40 4.97
CA GLU A 58 22.09 7.38 6.39
C GLU A 58 23.29 6.44 6.62
N LYS A 59 24.16 6.85 7.61
CA LYS A 59 25.49 6.25 7.88
C LYS A 59 25.55 4.75 8.19
N ALA A 60 24.44 4.07 8.37
CA ALA A 60 24.44 2.62 8.57
C ALA A 60 24.98 1.82 7.35
N ASP A 61 25.18 2.49 6.22
CA ASP A 61 25.78 1.91 5.01
C ASP A 61 27.32 1.83 5.02
N THR A 62 28.00 2.24 6.09
CA THR A 62 29.49 2.28 6.15
C THR A 62 30.14 0.91 6.14
N HIS A 63 29.39 -0.19 6.21
CA HIS A 63 29.95 -1.54 6.19
C HIS A 63 29.89 -2.26 4.82
N ARG A 64 29.29 -1.64 3.81
CA ARG A 64 29.22 -2.19 2.46
C ARG A 64 29.51 -1.07 1.46
N GLY A 65 30.65 -1.16 0.83
CA GLY A 65 31.25 -0.15 -0.05
C GLY A 65 30.33 0.67 -0.95
N ASN A 66 30.83 1.79 -1.40
CA ASN A 66 30.21 2.86 -2.18
C ASN A 66 29.57 2.46 -3.54
N GLU A 67 29.15 1.23 -3.70
CA GLU A 67 28.49 0.77 -4.92
C GLU A 67 26.99 1.02 -4.81
N GLY A 68 26.57 2.12 -5.41
CA GLY A 68 25.21 2.39 -5.94
C GLY A 68 24.04 1.99 -5.05
N ILE A 69 23.26 2.95 -4.65
CA ILE A 69 21.96 2.85 -4.01
C ILE A 69 21.23 1.56 -4.42
N ASP A 70 21.54 0.48 -3.91
CA ASP A 70 21.04 -0.18 -2.76
C ASP A 70 19.93 -1.16 -3.09
N SER A 71 20.21 -2.16 -3.97
CA SER A 71 19.40 -3.39 -4.01
C SER A 71 19.17 -3.96 -2.60
N HIS A 72 20.14 -3.82 -1.72
CA HIS A 72 20.06 -4.29 -0.33
C HIS A 72 19.07 -3.54 0.57
N LYS A 73 18.63 -2.35 0.22
CA LYS A 73 17.61 -1.62 1.02
C LYS A 73 16.25 -2.29 0.97
N PHE A 74 15.97 -3.06 -0.08
CA PHE A 74 14.72 -3.82 -0.21
C PHE A 74 14.83 -5.25 0.34
N ASP A 75 16.01 -5.71 0.73
CA ASP A 75 16.20 -7.08 1.25
C ASP A 75 15.29 -7.36 2.44
N GLN A 76 15.14 -6.42 3.34
CA GLN A 76 14.33 -6.60 4.55
C GLN A 76 12.83 -6.73 4.25
N VAL A 77 12.30 -5.96 3.30
CA VAL A 77 10.90 -6.13 2.89
C VAL A 77 10.72 -7.44 2.14
N CYS A 78 11.69 -7.86 1.32
CA CYS A 78 11.67 -9.14 0.62
C CYS A 78 11.67 -10.32 1.59
N VAL A 79 12.54 -10.31 2.60
CA VAL A 79 12.61 -11.36 3.63
C VAL A 79 11.33 -11.39 4.46
N THR A 80 10.78 -10.23 4.85
CA THR A 80 9.52 -10.15 5.59
C THR A 80 8.36 -10.68 4.75
N ALA A 81 8.28 -10.30 3.48
CA ALA A 81 7.24 -10.75 2.56
C ALA A 81 7.35 -12.27 2.30
N ALA A 82 8.55 -12.80 2.11
CA ALA A 82 8.78 -14.24 1.94
C ALA A 82 8.39 -15.05 3.18
N SER A 83 8.71 -14.54 4.36
CA SER A 83 8.30 -15.16 5.63
C SER A 83 6.79 -15.20 5.78
N LEU A 84 6.11 -14.08 5.54
CA LEU A 84 4.66 -14.02 5.58
C LEU A 84 4.02 -14.93 4.52
N ALA A 85 4.50 -14.87 3.28
CA ALA A 85 3.96 -15.67 2.18
C ALA A 85 4.00 -17.17 2.51
N ARG A 86 5.12 -17.67 3.05
CA ARG A 86 5.28 -19.07 3.47
C ARG A 86 4.24 -19.47 4.53
N ASP A 87 3.93 -18.54 5.46
CA ASP A 87 3.04 -18.82 6.59
C ASP A 87 1.55 -18.74 6.23
N ILE A 88 1.17 -17.95 5.20
CA ILE A 88 -0.23 -17.64 4.91
C ILE A 88 -0.75 -18.17 3.56
N GLN A 89 0.14 -18.39 2.58
CA GLN A 89 -0.29 -18.89 1.28
C GLN A 89 -0.41 -20.43 1.28
N PRO A 90 -1.33 -21.00 0.49
CA PRO A 90 -2.26 -20.35 -0.42
C PRO A 90 -3.58 -19.87 0.24
N GLN A 91 -3.74 -20.00 1.56
CA GLN A 91 -5.01 -19.71 2.25
C GLN A 91 -5.38 -18.23 2.22
N CYS A 92 -4.38 -17.35 2.16
CA CYS A 92 -4.57 -15.91 2.15
C CYS A 92 -3.69 -15.25 1.09
N ARG A 93 -4.16 -14.09 0.59
CA ARG A 93 -3.41 -13.27 -0.36
C ARG A 93 -2.49 -12.29 0.38
N LEU A 94 -1.23 -12.27 0.00
CA LEU A 94 -0.29 -11.24 0.42
C LEU A 94 -0.16 -10.18 -0.69
N ILE A 95 -0.27 -8.93 -0.29
CA ILE A 95 -0.06 -7.74 -1.11
C ILE A 95 1.05 -6.95 -0.43
N VAL A 96 2.00 -6.40 -1.18
CA VAL A 96 3.10 -5.62 -0.62
C VAL A 96 3.18 -4.25 -1.26
N ASP A 97 3.19 -3.21 -0.43
CA ASP A 97 3.34 -1.82 -0.89
C ASP A 97 4.69 -1.60 -1.56
N VAL A 98 4.69 -0.90 -2.69
CA VAL A 98 5.89 -0.49 -3.43
C VAL A 98 5.92 1.03 -3.48
N CYS A 99 6.82 1.64 -2.72
CA CYS A 99 6.99 3.09 -2.65
C CYS A 99 8.35 3.46 -2.06
N LEU A 100 8.89 4.59 -2.45
CA LEU A 100 10.15 5.09 -1.90
C LEU A 100 9.96 5.98 -0.66
N CYS A 101 8.74 6.40 -0.30
CA CYS A 101 8.51 7.38 0.78
C CYS A 101 9.01 6.93 2.17
N SER A 102 9.05 5.62 2.43
CA SER A 102 9.63 5.06 3.66
C SER A 102 11.14 5.10 3.66
N TYR A 103 11.75 5.11 2.48
CA TYR A 103 13.19 4.98 2.27
C TYR A 103 13.88 6.34 2.06
N THR A 104 13.20 7.33 1.49
CA THR A 104 13.76 8.68 1.25
C THR A 104 13.80 9.50 2.53
N GLN A 105 14.82 10.34 2.69
CA GLN A 105 14.96 11.21 3.87
C GLN A 105 13.85 12.26 3.95
N ASP A 106 13.48 12.81 2.80
CA ASP A 106 12.43 13.82 2.65
C ASP A 106 11.01 13.24 2.62
N GLY A 107 10.87 11.89 2.57
CA GLY A 107 9.57 11.22 2.52
C GLY A 107 8.83 11.36 1.21
N HIS A 108 9.51 11.76 0.12
CA HIS A 108 8.94 11.69 -1.23
C HIS A 108 8.82 10.24 -1.71
N CYS A 109 7.85 10.00 -2.60
CA CYS A 109 7.64 8.69 -3.24
C CYS A 109 8.57 8.48 -4.46
N CYS A 110 9.52 9.37 -4.67
CA CYS A 110 10.47 9.40 -5.79
C CYS A 110 11.82 9.95 -5.30
N ILE A 111 12.85 9.80 -6.10
CA ILE A 111 14.10 10.54 -5.95
C ILE A 111 13.89 11.90 -6.66
N VAL A 112 13.81 12.95 -5.89
CA VAL A 112 13.54 14.29 -6.43
C VAL A 112 14.63 14.69 -7.43
N GLY A 113 14.23 15.07 -8.64
CA GLY A 113 15.16 15.46 -9.72
C GLY A 113 15.80 14.30 -10.49
N ASP A 114 15.47 13.03 -10.15
CA ASP A 114 16.02 11.86 -10.85
C ASP A 114 14.92 10.82 -11.13
N GLN A 115 14.21 11.02 -12.25
CA GLN A 115 13.11 10.14 -12.64
C GLN A 115 13.60 8.75 -13.07
N GLU A 116 14.72 8.66 -13.77
CA GLU A 116 15.29 7.39 -14.24
C GLU A 116 15.62 6.49 -13.04
N LYS A 117 16.29 7.04 -12.04
CA LYS A 117 16.60 6.33 -10.80
C LYS A 117 15.34 5.94 -10.03
N THR A 118 14.34 6.81 -9.98
CA THR A 118 13.04 6.52 -9.39
C THR A 118 12.39 5.31 -10.04
N ASP A 119 12.27 5.34 -11.35
CA ASP A 119 11.65 4.28 -12.16
C ASP A 119 12.38 2.95 -11.98
N LYS A 120 13.71 2.97 -12.00
CA LYS A 120 14.56 1.79 -11.79
C LYS A 120 14.35 1.19 -10.40
N LEU A 121 14.41 2.01 -9.34
CA LEU A 121 14.27 1.53 -7.95
C LEU A 121 12.89 0.94 -7.70
N LEU A 122 11.81 1.57 -8.17
CA LEU A 122 10.45 1.07 -8.01
C LEU A 122 10.25 -0.27 -8.73
N ALA A 123 10.72 -0.38 -9.97
CA ALA A 123 10.61 -1.61 -10.76
C ALA A 123 11.45 -2.75 -10.16
N MET A 124 12.65 -2.47 -9.68
CA MET A 124 13.51 -3.44 -9.00
C MET A 124 12.86 -3.93 -7.70
N SER A 125 12.38 -3.00 -6.85
CA SER A 125 11.72 -3.36 -5.60
C SER A 125 10.52 -4.28 -5.83
N ALA A 126 9.67 -3.95 -6.82
CA ALA A 126 8.50 -4.76 -7.15
C ALA A 126 8.90 -6.17 -7.62
N ARG A 127 9.89 -6.27 -8.52
CA ARG A 127 10.43 -7.54 -9.00
C ARG A 127 10.99 -8.40 -7.86
N ASP A 128 11.80 -7.80 -6.99
CA ASP A 128 12.49 -8.51 -5.93
C ASP A 128 11.51 -9.02 -4.87
N ILE A 129 10.50 -8.21 -4.51
CA ILE A 129 9.39 -8.61 -3.63
C ILE A 129 8.62 -9.80 -4.24
N TYR A 130 8.24 -9.69 -5.52
CA TYR A 130 7.53 -10.77 -6.20
C TYR A 130 8.36 -12.05 -6.28
N THR A 131 9.63 -11.94 -6.65
CA THR A 131 10.54 -13.08 -6.75
C THR A 131 10.72 -13.79 -5.40
N ALA A 132 10.79 -13.02 -4.32
CA ALA A 132 10.99 -13.55 -2.97
C ALA A 132 9.73 -14.21 -2.38
N SER A 133 8.53 -13.73 -2.73
CA SER A 133 7.31 -14.06 -2.01
C SER A 133 6.13 -14.52 -2.89
N GLY A 134 6.15 -14.28 -4.19
CA GLY A 134 4.98 -14.46 -5.06
C GLY A 134 3.83 -13.50 -4.74
N ALA A 135 4.06 -12.46 -3.93
CA ALA A 135 3.01 -11.54 -3.51
C ALA A 135 2.54 -10.63 -4.65
N THR A 136 1.29 -10.18 -4.60
CA THR A 136 0.82 -9.05 -5.39
C THR A 136 1.61 -7.80 -4.98
N VAL A 137 2.07 -7.01 -5.93
CA VAL A 137 2.72 -5.72 -5.64
C VAL A 137 1.74 -4.57 -5.78
N ALA A 138 1.81 -3.60 -4.86
CA ALA A 138 0.90 -2.46 -4.82
C ALA A 138 1.67 -1.14 -4.91
N PRO A 139 2.00 -0.67 -6.14
CA PRO A 139 2.71 0.59 -6.33
C PRO A 139 1.86 1.78 -5.88
N SER A 140 2.32 2.46 -4.83
CA SER A 140 1.63 3.60 -4.21
C SER A 140 2.34 4.94 -4.43
N ASP A 141 3.35 4.95 -5.28
CA ASP A 141 4.25 6.07 -5.55
C ASP A 141 3.64 7.19 -6.39
N CYS A 142 2.66 6.90 -7.24
CA CYS A 142 1.98 7.82 -8.17
C CYS A 142 2.88 8.32 -9.33
N GLN A 143 3.96 7.61 -9.66
CA GLN A 143 4.77 7.95 -10.83
C GLN A 143 4.15 7.36 -12.10
N ASP A 144 4.17 8.11 -13.18
CA ASP A 144 3.42 7.77 -14.40
C ASP A 144 3.84 6.47 -15.08
N ASN A 145 5.10 6.04 -14.91
CA ASN A 145 5.65 4.88 -15.59
C ASN A 145 5.76 3.63 -14.70
N THR A 146 5.43 3.69 -13.43
CA THR A 146 5.72 2.60 -12.49
C THR A 146 5.10 1.28 -12.92
N VAL A 147 3.81 1.26 -13.28
CA VAL A 147 3.11 0.04 -13.72
C VAL A 147 3.77 -0.53 -14.98
N LYS A 148 4.00 0.32 -15.99
CA LYS A 148 4.68 -0.05 -17.23
C LYS A 148 6.07 -0.64 -16.97
N ASN A 149 6.86 0.01 -16.11
CA ASN A 149 8.22 -0.41 -15.81
C ASN A 149 8.26 -1.74 -15.02
N ILE A 150 7.31 -1.95 -14.08
CA ILE A 150 7.15 -3.24 -13.40
C ILE A 150 6.84 -4.34 -14.42
N ARG A 151 5.93 -4.09 -15.37
CA ARG A 151 5.61 -5.07 -16.45
C ARG A 151 6.78 -5.39 -17.35
N ALA A 152 7.66 -4.43 -17.58
CA ALA A 152 8.87 -4.60 -18.40
C ALA A 152 9.99 -5.39 -17.69
N THR A 153 9.89 -5.65 -16.38
CA THR A 153 10.90 -6.43 -15.65
C THR A 153 10.94 -7.88 -16.11
N LYS A 154 12.14 -8.47 -16.15
CA LYS A 154 12.30 -9.90 -16.43
C LYS A 154 11.65 -10.71 -15.30
N GLY A 155 10.77 -11.62 -15.65
CA GLY A 155 10.11 -12.48 -14.67
C GLY A 155 8.61 -12.63 -14.86
N GLY A 156 7.96 -11.87 -15.70
CA GLY A 156 6.54 -11.97 -16.13
C GLY A 156 5.53 -12.36 -15.06
N GLY A 157 4.29 -12.01 -15.23
CA GLY A 157 3.23 -12.52 -14.35
C GLY A 157 3.08 -11.83 -13.00
N ILE A 158 3.83 -10.75 -12.72
CA ILE A 158 3.69 -9.98 -11.48
C ILE A 158 2.24 -9.47 -11.37
N ASP A 159 1.53 -9.82 -10.30
CA ASP A 159 0.19 -9.29 -10.05
C ASP A 159 0.29 -7.88 -9.44
N ILE A 160 -0.38 -6.89 -10.07
CA ILE A 160 -0.25 -5.47 -9.73
C ILE A 160 -1.61 -4.90 -9.30
N MET A 161 -1.69 -4.45 -8.03
CA MET A 161 -2.77 -3.64 -7.48
C MET A 161 -2.32 -2.18 -7.43
N SER A 162 -2.71 -1.37 -8.41
CA SER A 162 -2.22 0.00 -8.54
C SER A 162 -3.05 1.01 -7.76
N TYR A 163 -2.38 1.93 -7.07
CA TYR A 163 -3.01 3.15 -6.51
C TYR A 163 -3.26 4.16 -7.64
N SER A 164 -4.11 3.79 -8.57
CA SER A 164 -4.34 4.55 -9.81
C SER A 164 -4.89 5.95 -9.56
N THR A 165 -5.72 6.10 -8.53
CA THR A 165 -6.25 7.38 -8.09
C THR A 165 -5.81 7.66 -6.67
N LYS A 166 -4.76 8.46 -6.50
CA LYS A 166 -4.29 8.89 -5.18
C LYS A 166 -4.21 10.40 -5.12
N PHE A 167 -5.15 10.99 -4.41
CA PHE A 167 -5.23 12.44 -4.23
C PHE A 167 -4.21 12.95 -3.20
N ARG A 168 -3.82 14.20 -3.35
CA ARG A 168 -3.12 14.97 -2.34
C ARG A 168 -4.12 15.29 -1.21
N SER A 169 -3.95 14.68 -0.04
CA SER A 169 -4.96 14.71 1.01
C SER A 169 -4.39 14.91 2.41
N THR A 170 -5.13 15.60 3.26
CA THR A 170 -4.87 15.75 4.70
C THR A 170 -5.26 14.48 5.48
N PHE A 171 -6.10 13.60 4.91
CA PHE A 171 -6.50 12.33 5.52
C PHE A 171 -5.37 11.30 5.66
N TYR A 172 -4.14 11.59 5.18
CA TYR A 172 -2.95 10.75 5.40
C TYR A 172 -2.20 11.10 6.69
N ARG A 173 -2.67 12.05 7.50
CA ARG A 173 -1.91 12.57 8.66
C ARG A 173 -1.50 11.47 9.63
N GLY A 174 -2.39 10.56 10.01
CA GLY A 174 -2.07 9.46 10.93
C GLY A 174 -0.94 8.58 10.41
N TRP A 175 -1.02 8.16 9.16
CA TRP A 175 0.03 7.41 8.48
C TRP A 175 1.37 8.17 8.44
N ARG A 176 1.34 9.43 8.01
CA ARG A 176 2.57 10.25 7.94
C ARG A 176 3.25 10.44 9.29
N ASN A 177 2.46 10.58 10.36
CA ASN A 177 2.99 10.67 11.72
C ASN A 177 3.65 9.35 12.15
N ALA A 178 2.99 8.21 11.92
CA ALA A 178 3.52 6.89 12.23
C ALA A 178 4.83 6.59 11.50
N MET A 179 4.94 7.04 10.25
CA MET A 179 6.13 6.89 9.40
C MET A 179 7.21 7.93 9.64
N LYS A 180 7.00 8.89 10.55
CA LYS A 180 7.91 10.03 10.78
C LYS A 180 8.25 10.80 9.49
N ILE A 181 7.29 10.89 8.57
CA ILE A 181 7.43 11.64 7.33
C ILE A 181 7.20 13.12 7.62
N ALA A 182 8.10 13.99 7.12
CA ALA A 182 8.02 15.43 7.31
C ALA A 182 6.65 16.00 6.85
N LYS A 183 6.15 16.98 7.64
CA LYS A 183 4.89 17.65 7.35
C LYS A 183 5.07 18.70 6.24
N GLY A 184 3.98 18.99 5.52
CA GLY A 184 3.96 20.09 4.56
C GLY A 184 4.68 19.85 3.22
N ILE A 185 5.17 18.63 2.97
CA ILE A 185 5.84 18.31 1.71
C ILE A 185 4.83 18.40 0.55
N HIS A 186 5.16 19.21 -0.43
CA HIS A 186 4.43 19.29 -1.69
C HIS A 186 4.75 18.07 -2.57
N ARG A 187 3.71 17.34 -3.00
CA ARG A 187 3.82 16.14 -3.84
C ARG A 187 3.07 16.36 -5.16
N PRO A 188 3.71 16.99 -6.16
CA PRO A 188 3.04 17.37 -7.42
C PRO A 188 2.55 16.18 -8.23
N TYR A 189 3.12 15.00 -8.02
CA TYR A 189 2.73 13.75 -8.67
C TYR A 189 1.42 13.13 -8.11
N GLN A 190 0.92 13.60 -6.96
CA GLN A 190 -0.40 13.23 -6.47
C GLN A 190 -1.46 14.12 -7.11
N LEU A 191 -2.62 13.53 -7.43
CA LEU A 191 -3.74 14.25 -8.03
C LEU A 191 -4.25 15.37 -7.14
N ASP A 192 -4.68 16.47 -7.75
CA ASP A 192 -5.45 17.49 -7.05
C ASP A 192 -6.84 16.95 -6.68
N VAL A 193 -7.38 17.35 -5.53
CA VAL A 193 -8.69 16.87 -5.05
C VAL A 193 -9.84 17.25 -5.97
N HIS A 194 -9.68 18.26 -6.81
CA HIS A 194 -10.67 18.72 -7.79
C HIS A 194 -10.56 17.99 -9.14
N ASP A 195 -9.49 17.23 -9.37
CA ASP A 195 -9.16 16.65 -10.68
C ASP A 195 -9.83 15.28 -10.87
N ARG A 196 -11.13 15.30 -11.09
CA ARG A 196 -11.93 14.10 -11.37
C ARG A 196 -11.53 13.42 -12.67
N GLU A 197 -11.33 14.20 -13.74
CA GLU A 197 -10.99 13.66 -15.05
C GLU A 197 -9.56 13.07 -15.06
N GLY A 198 -8.60 13.75 -14.48
CA GLY A 198 -7.25 13.24 -14.31
C GLY A 198 -7.21 11.93 -13.53
N ALA A 199 -8.08 11.75 -12.53
CA ALA A 199 -8.21 10.51 -11.77
C ALA A 199 -8.66 9.33 -12.66
N ILE A 200 -9.68 9.55 -13.50
CA ILE A 200 -10.18 8.53 -14.44
C ILE A 200 -9.13 8.23 -15.51
N ASN A 201 -8.54 9.27 -16.12
CA ASN A 201 -7.53 9.11 -17.16
C ASN A 201 -6.28 8.38 -16.66
N ARG A 202 -5.82 8.67 -15.43
CA ARG A 202 -4.69 7.93 -14.82
C ARG A 202 -5.06 6.46 -14.58
N SER A 203 -6.29 6.18 -14.18
CA SER A 203 -6.75 4.80 -14.00
C SER A 203 -6.81 4.04 -15.33
N ILE A 204 -7.26 4.67 -16.40
CA ILE A 204 -7.23 4.12 -17.76
C ILE A 204 -5.77 3.85 -18.18
N LYS A 205 -4.88 4.83 -17.98
CA LYS A 205 -3.45 4.66 -18.29
C LYS A 205 -2.85 3.46 -17.56
N TYR A 206 -3.05 3.37 -16.25
CA TYR A 206 -2.47 2.27 -15.46
C TYR A 206 -3.08 0.91 -15.80
N SER A 207 -4.38 0.87 -16.16
CA SER A 207 -5.01 -0.32 -16.72
C SER A 207 -4.34 -0.76 -18.02
N ASN A 208 -4.11 0.16 -18.93
CA ASN A 208 -3.44 -0.09 -20.22
C ASN A 208 -1.97 -0.48 -20.03
N ASP A 209 -1.29 0.07 -19.05
CA ASP A 209 0.08 -0.29 -18.66
C ASP A 209 0.17 -1.68 -18.02
N GLY A 210 -0.96 -2.31 -17.72
CA GLY A 210 -1.05 -3.69 -17.26
C GLY A 210 -1.37 -3.89 -15.79
N ALA A 211 -1.92 -2.92 -15.06
CA ALA A 211 -2.44 -3.15 -13.71
C ALA A 211 -3.57 -4.19 -13.73
N ASN A 212 -3.56 -5.09 -12.75
CA ASN A 212 -4.61 -6.11 -12.59
C ASN A 212 -5.82 -5.56 -11.82
N GLU A 213 -5.56 -4.73 -10.82
CA GLU A 213 -6.55 -4.08 -9.98
C GLU A 213 -6.22 -2.60 -9.79
N LEU A 214 -7.25 -1.78 -9.63
CA LEU A 214 -7.15 -0.33 -9.46
C LEU A 214 -7.70 0.10 -8.11
N MET A 215 -7.25 1.26 -7.60
CA MET A 215 -7.62 1.72 -6.27
C MET A 215 -7.79 3.22 -6.23
N VAL A 216 -8.83 3.69 -5.50
CA VAL A 216 -9.00 5.09 -5.12
C VAL A 216 -8.54 5.32 -3.68
N LYS A 217 -7.86 6.45 -3.44
CA LYS A 217 -7.34 6.85 -2.13
C LYS A 217 -7.29 8.38 -1.98
N PRO A 218 -7.92 8.99 -0.95
CA PRO A 218 -8.70 8.39 0.12
C PRO A 218 -9.97 7.68 -0.36
N GLY A 219 -10.51 6.76 0.44
CA GLY A 219 -11.62 5.91 0.04
C GLY A 219 -12.97 6.60 0.09
N ILE A 220 -13.41 7.08 1.28
CA ILE A 220 -14.74 7.66 1.51
C ILE A 220 -14.96 8.90 0.63
N THR A 221 -13.93 9.72 0.50
CA THR A 221 -14.00 10.98 -0.24
C THR A 221 -13.85 10.83 -1.76
N SER A 222 -13.74 9.61 -2.28
CA SER A 222 -13.53 9.31 -3.70
C SER A 222 -14.46 8.21 -4.23
N LEU A 223 -15.58 7.98 -3.54
CA LEU A 223 -16.54 6.92 -3.91
C LEU A 223 -17.22 7.16 -5.26
N ASP A 224 -17.36 8.42 -5.66
CA ASP A 224 -17.89 8.89 -6.94
C ASP A 224 -17.05 8.40 -8.14
N LEU A 225 -15.79 8.00 -7.90
CA LEU A 225 -14.85 7.57 -8.93
C LEU A 225 -14.85 6.06 -9.18
N ILE A 226 -15.33 5.25 -8.25
CA ILE A 226 -15.25 3.78 -8.34
C ILE A 226 -15.99 3.29 -9.60
N LYS A 227 -17.25 3.69 -9.74
CA LYS A 227 -18.07 3.26 -10.88
C LYS A 227 -17.52 3.73 -12.23
N PRO A 228 -17.21 5.02 -12.42
CA PRO A 228 -16.62 5.50 -13.69
C PRO A 228 -15.30 4.80 -14.04
N ILE A 229 -14.43 4.55 -13.08
CA ILE A 229 -13.15 3.86 -13.33
C ILE A 229 -13.40 2.42 -13.77
N LYS A 230 -14.31 1.70 -13.12
CA LYS A 230 -14.67 0.32 -13.52
C LYS A 230 -15.28 0.27 -14.91
N GLU A 231 -16.19 1.19 -15.24
CA GLU A 231 -16.81 1.28 -16.57
C GLU A 231 -15.77 1.58 -17.66
N ALA A 232 -14.82 2.47 -17.38
CA ALA A 232 -13.80 2.87 -18.34
C ALA A 232 -12.70 1.82 -18.55
N THR A 233 -12.42 0.97 -17.55
CA THR A 233 -11.26 0.08 -17.57
C THR A 233 -11.60 -1.40 -17.62
N GLY A 234 -12.81 -1.78 -17.22
CA GLY A 234 -13.18 -3.19 -17.02
C GLY A 234 -12.44 -3.90 -15.88
N LYS A 235 -11.62 -3.17 -15.10
CA LYS A 235 -10.80 -3.74 -14.02
C LYS A 235 -11.52 -3.67 -12.67
N PRO A 236 -11.23 -4.61 -11.75
CA PRO A 236 -11.64 -4.47 -10.37
C PRO A 236 -11.08 -3.16 -9.79
N CYS A 237 -11.95 -2.40 -9.10
CA CYS A 237 -11.58 -1.16 -8.44
C CYS A 237 -12.02 -1.19 -6.98
N GLY A 238 -11.09 -0.91 -6.09
CA GLY A 238 -11.34 -0.83 -4.65
C GLY A 238 -11.03 0.53 -4.08
N ALA A 239 -11.20 0.64 -2.77
CA ALA A 239 -11.00 1.89 -2.06
C ALA A 239 -10.18 1.69 -0.80
N TYR A 240 -9.28 2.64 -0.51
CA TYR A 240 -8.47 2.64 0.71
C TYR A 240 -9.05 3.64 1.71
N GLN A 241 -9.66 3.14 2.79
CA GLN A 241 -10.00 3.95 3.96
C GLN A 241 -8.71 4.38 4.65
N THR A 242 -8.36 5.64 4.51
CA THR A 242 -7.11 6.20 5.02
C THR A 242 -7.10 6.36 6.54
N SER A 243 -5.93 6.63 7.11
CA SER A 243 -5.77 6.81 8.55
C SER A 243 -6.63 7.95 9.13
N GLY A 244 -6.82 9.04 8.38
CA GLY A 244 -7.68 10.15 8.80
C GLY A 244 -9.16 9.81 8.73
N GLU A 245 -9.56 9.08 7.70
CA GLU A 245 -10.93 8.56 7.59
C GLU A 245 -11.22 7.53 8.69
N TRP A 246 -10.29 6.62 8.96
CA TRP A 246 -10.39 5.65 10.04
C TRP A 246 -10.57 6.31 11.42
N LEU A 247 -9.74 7.31 11.74
CA LEU A 247 -9.83 8.04 13.00
C LEU A 247 -11.11 8.89 13.12
N GLY A 248 -11.71 9.25 11.99
CA GLY A 248 -12.98 10.01 11.93
C GLY A 248 -14.24 9.17 12.17
N ILE A 249 -14.17 7.84 12.02
CA ILE A 249 -15.30 6.94 12.23
C ILE A 249 -15.35 6.43 13.68
N GLY A 250 -15.58 7.30 14.65
CA GLY A 250 -15.50 6.95 16.07
C GLY A 250 -16.78 6.37 16.69
N ALA A 251 -17.93 6.52 16.03
CA ALA A 251 -19.22 6.08 16.57
C ALA A 251 -19.40 4.54 16.46
N PRO A 252 -20.09 3.91 17.42
CA PRO A 252 -20.48 2.50 17.31
C PRO A 252 -21.28 2.25 16.01
N GLY A 253 -20.93 1.18 15.27
CA GLY A 253 -21.59 0.83 14.00
C GLY A 253 -21.09 1.58 12.77
N SER A 254 -20.34 2.66 12.91
CA SER A 254 -19.89 3.47 11.77
C SER A 254 -18.93 2.73 10.85
N LEU A 255 -18.22 1.73 11.34
CA LEU A 255 -17.35 0.88 10.51
C LEU A 255 -18.17 -0.02 9.58
N GLU A 256 -19.23 -0.66 10.09
CA GLU A 256 -20.18 -1.44 9.29
C GLU A 256 -20.89 -0.57 8.27
N GLU A 257 -21.37 0.59 8.70
CA GLU A 257 -22.01 1.54 7.80
C GLU A 257 -21.04 1.92 6.66
N THR A 258 -19.80 2.24 6.99
CA THR A 258 -18.75 2.55 6.00
C THR A 258 -18.55 1.38 5.03
N TYR A 259 -18.48 0.14 5.52
CA TYR A 259 -18.38 -1.05 4.68
C TYR A 259 -19.54 -1.14 3.67
N HIS A 260 -20.77 -0.92 4.13
CA HIS A 260 -21.95 -0.94 3.26
C HIS A 260 -21.97 0.23 2.25
N ILE A 261 -21.46 1.39 2.63
CA ILE A 261 -21.31 2.54 1.73
C ILE A 261 -20.34 2.20 0.60
N PHE A 262 -19.17 1.63 0.90
CA PHE A 262 -18.21 1.20 -0.12
C PHE A 262 -18.80 0.12 -1.04
N LYS A 263 -19.49 -0.87 -0.47
CA LYS A 263 -20.17 -1.92 -1.24
C LYS A 263 -21.23 -1.34 -2.17
N ARG A 264 -22.05 -0.40 -1.70
CA ARG A 264 -23.07 0.29 -2.49
C ARG A 264 -22.47 1.13 -3.61
N ALA A 265 -21.31 1.74 -3.40
CA ALA A 265 -20.58 2.48 -4.43
C ALA A 265 -19.97 1.56 -5.51
N GLY A 266 -20.03 0.24 -5.34
CA GLY A 266 -19.55 -0.75 -6.31
C GLY A 266 -18.09 -1.15 -6.14
N ALA A 267 -17.48 -0.86 -4.99
CA ALA A 267 -16.10 -1.30 -4.70
C ALA A 267 -16.00 -2.83 -4.69
N ASP A 268 -14.96 -3.37 -5.32
CA ASP A 268 -14.66 -4.80 -5.32
C ASP A 268 -13.92 -5.22 -4.04
N TYR A 269 -13.17 -4.29 -3.46
CA TYR A 269 -12.47 -4.49 -2.18
C TYR A 269 -12.36 -3.19 -1.39
N MET A 270 -12.20 -3.35 -0.09
CA MET A 270 -11.97 -2.26 0.86
C MET A 270 -10.70 -2.56 1.66
N ILE A 271 -9.73 -1.65 1.59
CA ILE A 271 -8.59 -1.65 2.51
C ILE A 271 -8.97 -0.80 3.72
N THR A 272 -8.95 -1.39 4.90
CA THR A 272 -9.34 -0.69 6.13
C THR A 272 -8.56 -1.21 7.33
N TYR A 273 -8.25 -0.33 8.25
CA TYR A 273 -7.65 -0.64 9.56
C TYR A 273 -8.58 -1.49 10.45
N GLY A 274 -9.86 -1.55 10.12
CA GLY A 274 -10.88 -2.33 10.80
C GLY A 274 -11.24 -3.66 10.15
N ALA A 275 -10.49 -4.14 9.13
CA ALA A 275 -10.82 -5.35 8.38
C ALA A 275 -11.04 -6.57 9.30
N ARG A 276 -10.20 -6.75 10.34
CA ARG A 276 -10.35 -7.84 11.32
C ARG A 276 -11.67 -7.76 12.10
N ARG A 277 -12.14 -6.54 12.42
CA ARG A 277 -13.41 -6.34 13.12
C ARG A 277 -14.59 -6.70 12.23
N LEU A 278 -14.58 -6.23 10.98
CA LEU A 278 -15.58 -6.57 9.98
C LEU A 278 -15.61 -8.08 9.67
N ALA A 279 -14.44 -8.69 9.50
CA ALA A 279 -14.34 -10.12 9.21
C ALA A 279 -14.95 -10.98 10.33
N ARG A 280 -14.75 -10.59 11.59
CA ARG A 280 -15.37 -11.26 12.74
C ARG A 280 -16.90 -11.18 12.72
N HIS A 281 -17.48 -10.03 12.40
CA HIS A 281 -18.94 -9.83 12.32
C HIS A 281 -19.58 -10.61 11.18
N HIS A 282 -18.90 -10.74 10.03
CA HIS A 282 -19.42 -11.47 8.87
C HIS A 282 -19.29 -12.99 8.97
N ARG A 283 -18.66 -13.53 10.01
CA ARG A 283 -18.62 -14.97 10.31
C ARG A 283 -19.78 -15.44 11.18
N GLN A 284 -20.45 -14.54 11.86
CA GLN A 284 -21.65 -14.80 12.66
C GLN A 284 -22.90 -14.67 11.78
#